data_6eee4e8864d031ac90fd56c59127aa85
#
_entry.id   6eee4e8864d031ac90fd56c59127aa85
#
_cell.length_a   1.000
_cell.length_b   1.000
_cell.length_c   1.000
_cell.angle_alpha   90.00
_cell.angle_beta   90.00
_cell.angle_gamma   90.00
#
_symmetry.space_group_name_H-M   'P 1'
#
loop_
_entity.id
_entity.type
_entity.pdbx_description
1 polymer ?
#
loop_
_entity_poly.entity_id
_entity_poly.type
_entity_poly.pdbx_seq_one_letter_code
_entity_poly.pdbx_strand_id
1 'polypeptide(L)'
;MENAVKVLDGKPDIIIGGSPCQNFSLLRATLGNAVDGLEGDKSKLFYEYLRLLHEIEPKYFLLENIRMKPEQKKELDNYLGVEGITINSKLVSFQSRTRNYWTNIPNVTEPEDLHIRFQDYKDTDPIRCDEAMPKRTSSRIRMWSEGNGNGNLGTCANITNAEKVGCLTRKQDRCPNSGMIAYKDFARYLTRRELELAQTLPIGYCDHLSYYRTCDVTGDGWTVDIIKHILSFIPKEDLECQPK
;
A
#
# COMPACT_ATOMS: atom_id res chain seq x y z
N MET A 1 15.58 10.72 -25.21
CA MET A 1 14.28 10.17 -24.72
C MET A 1 13.17 10.88 -25.45
N GLU A 2 12.21 10.18 -26.01
CA GLU A 2 11.03 10.82 -26.61
C GLU A 2 10.25 11.57 -25.54
N ASN A 3 9.73 12.74 -25.93
CA ASN A 3 8.88 13.54 -25.05
C ASN A 3 7.57 12.76 -24.80
N ALA A 4 7.19 12.57 -23.53
CA ALA A 4 6.02 11.79 -23.15
C ALA A 4 4.72 12.29 -23.82
N VAL A 5 4.57 13.59 -24.03
CA VAL A 5 3.39 14.19 -24.70
C VAL A 5 3.26 13.77 -26.16
N LYS A 6 4.38 13.45 -26.84
CA LYS A 6 4.33 12.97 -28.24
C LYS A 6 3.88 11.52 -28.36
N VAL A 7 4.00 10.74 -27.28
CA VAL A 7 3.61 9.32 -27.25
C VAL A 7 2.15 9.18 -26.82
N LEU A 8 1.63 10.16 -26.08
CA LEU A 8 0.24 10.19 -25.63
C LEU A 8 -0.64 10.88 -26.70
N ASP A 9 -1.75 10.28 -27.03
CA ASP A 9 -2.77 10.91 -27.87
C ASP A 9 -3.55 11.94 -27.05
N GLY A 10 -2.92 13.10 -26.82
CA GLY A 10 -3.42 14.18 -26.01
C GLY A 10 -2.71 14.36 -24.67
N LYS A 11 -3.07 15.43 -23.95
CA LYS A 11 -2.54 15.78 -22.63
C LYS A 11 -3.45 15.16 -21.54
N PRO A 12 -2.96 14.28 -20.68
CA PRO A 12 -3.76 13.74 -19.59
C PRO A 12 -4.08 14.83 -18.55
N ASP A 13 -5.29 14.78 -18.00
CA ASP A 13 -5.74 15.73 -16.98
C ASP A 13 -5.13 15.43 -15.61
N ILE A 14 -4.77 14.17 -15.36
CA ILE A 14 -4.18 13.74 -14.08
C ILE A 14 -3.05 12.75 -14.29
N ILE A 15 -2.00 12.88 -13.47
CA ILE A 15 -0.94 11.87 -13.33
C ILE A 15 -0.99 11.28 -11.92
N ILE A 16 -1.14 9.97 -11.84
CA ILE A 16 -1.12 9.24 -10.56
C ILE A 16 0.09 8.31 -10.56
N GLY A 17 0.88 8.33 -9.49
CA GLY A 17 2.07 7.49 -9.39
C GLY A 17 2.44 7.11 -7.97
N GLY A 18 3.27 6.06 -7.85
CA GLY A 18 3.93 5.64 -6.63
C GLY A 18 5.39 5.34 -6.95
N SER A 19 6.32 6.15 -6.48
CA SER A 19 7.73 5.88 -6.71
C SER A 19 8.22 4.74 -5.79
N PRO A 20 9.20 3.92 -6.23
CA PRO A 20 9.74 2.85 -5.41
C PRO A 20 10.24 3.35 -4.07
N CYS A 21 9.75 2.72 -3.00
CA CYS A 21 9.97 3.12 -1.62
C CYS A 21 11.25 2.55 -0.97
N GLN A 22 12.04 1.76 -1.71
CA GLN A 22 13.08 0.92 -1.10
C GLN A 22 14.20 1.72 -0.42
N ASN A 23 14.45 2.96 -0.85
CA ASN A 23 15.46 3.83 -0.24
C ASN A 23 14.91 4.76 0.85
N PHE A 24 13.60 4.80 1.04
CA PHE A 24 12.93 5.58 2.09
C PHE A 24 12.39 4.72 3.24
N SER A 25 12.44 3.39 3.12
CA SER A 25 11.78 2.48 4.04
C SER A 25 12.37 2.51 5.45
N LEU A 26 11.61 3.00 6.41
CA LEU A 26 11.95 2.93 7.84
C LEU A 26 12.16 1.48 8.30
N LEU A 27 11.44 0.51 7.74
CA LEU A 27 11.63 -0.91 8.04
C LEU A 27 13.01 -1.39 7.61
N ARG A 28 13.55 -0.94 6.47
CA ARG A 28 14.91 -1.27 6.06
C ARG A 28 15.95 -0.66 7.00
N ALA A 29 15.74 0.57 7.43
CA ALA A 29 16.60 1.23 8.42
C ALA A 29 16.63 0.44 9.75
N THR A 30 15.47 -0.03 10.21
CA THR A 30 15.36 -0.84 11.44
C THR A 30 16.06 -2.19 11.31
N LEU A 31 16.15 -2.73 10.09
CA LEU A 31 16.89 -3.97 9.79
C LEU A 31 18.41 -3.76 9.57
N GLY A 32 18.92 -2.55 9.84
CA GLY A 32 20.34 -2.21 9.65
C GLY A 32 20.78 -2.03 8.19
N ASN A 33 19.85 -1.90 7.25
CA ASN A 33 20.15 -1.63 5.85
C ASN A 33 20.28 -0.12 5.60
N ALA A 34 21.19 0.27 4.70
CA ALA A 34 21.33 1.67 4.28
C ALA A 34 20.01 2.22 3.69
N VAL A 35 19.70 3.46 4.03
CA VAL A 35 18.54 4.21 3.55
C VAL A 35 19.06 5.50 2.96
N ASP A 36 19.31 5.49 1.63
CA ASP A 36 20.02 6.55 0.92
C ASP A 36 19.09 7.71 0.51
N GLY A 37 17.81 7.65 0.89
CA GLY A 37 16.85 8.69 0.54
C GLY A 37 16.72 8.89 -0.98
N LEU A 38 16.72 10.14 -1.44
CA LEU A 38 16.66 10.49 -2.87
C LEU A 38 17.96 10.19 -3.63
N GLU A 39 19.08 10.04 -2.98
CA GLU A 39 20.38 9.74 -3.62
C GLU A 39 20.52 8.28 -4.05
N GLY A 40 19.69 7.38 -3.50
CA GLY A 40 19.73 5.98 -3.85
C GLY A 40 19.25 5.68 -5.28
N ASP A 41 19.87 4.69 -5.95
CA ASP A 41 19.57 4.34 -7.36
C ASP A 41 18.09 4.10 -7.65
N LYS A 42 17.34 3.58 -6.69
CA LYS A 42 15.91 3.31 -6.85
C LYS A 42 15.03 4.54 -6.65
N SER A 43 15.56 5.57 -6.01
CA SER A 43 14.88 6.86 -5.85
C SER A 43 14.95 7.70 -7.13
N LYS A 44 15.82 7.36 -8.08
CA LYS A 44 15.88 8.00 -9.41
C LYS A 44 14.53 7.99 -10.14
N LEU A 45 13.68 6.99 -9.87
CA LEU A 45 12.32 6.95 -10.44
C LEU A 45 11.39 8.04 -9.90
N PHE A 46 11.70 8.64 -8.73
CA PHE A 46 11.01 9.84 -8.29
C PHE A 46 11.29 11.03 -9.24
N TYR A 47 12.53 11.18 -9.67
CA TYR A 47 12.90 12.23 -10.64
C TYR A 47 12.28 12.00 -12.02
N GLU A 48 12.04 10.75 -12.42
CA GLU A 48 11.26 10.45 -13.63
C GLU A 48 9.79 10.86 -13.48
N TYR A 49 9.20 10.70 -12.31
CA TYR A 49 7.87 11.22 -12.03
C TYR A 49 7.84 12.75 -12.12
N LEU A 50 8.81 13.45 -11.51
CA LEU A 50 8.94 14.90 -11.62
C LEU A 50 9.12 15.35 -13.09
N ARG A 51 9.96 14.65 -13.85
CA ARG A 51 10.15 14.94 -15.28
C ARG A 51 8.83 14.85 -16.03
N LEU A 52 8.03 13.80 -15.77
CA LEU A 52 6.72 13.66 -16.38
C LEU A 52 5.74 14.77 -15.97
N LEU A 53 5.75 15.21 -14.72
CA LEU A 53 4.95 16.34 -14.27
C LEU A 53 5.32 17.63 -15.04
N HIS A 54 6.61 17.89 -15.22
CA HIS A 54 7.08 19.07 -15.95
C HIS A 54 6.83 18.99 -17.45
N GLU A 55 6.92 17.80 -18.07
CA GLU A 55 6.68 17.64 -19.51
C GLU A 55 5.20 17.68 -19.88
N ILE A 56 4.35 17.10 -19.03
CA ILE A 56 2.91 16.92 -19.29
C ILE A 56 2.13 18.10 -18.75
N GLU A 57 2.58 18.69 -17.62
CA GLU A 57 1.84 19.74 -16.89
C GLU A 57 0.35 19.38 -16.73
N PRO A 58 0.03 18.25 -16.09
CA PRO A 58 -1.36 17.82 -15.91
C PRO A 58 -2.08 18.83 -15.01
N LYS A 59 -3.41 18.88 -15.12
CA LYS A 59 -4.22 19.70 -14.22
C LYS A 59 -4.08 19.27 -12.77
N TYR A 60 -4.08 17.94 -12.56
CA TYR A 60 -3.91 17.33 -11.24
C TYR A 60 -2.80 16.30 -11.23
N PHE A 61 -2.24 16.08 -10.05
CA PHE A 61 -1.36 14.96 -9.80
C PHE A 61 -1.62 14.31 -8.44
N LEU A 62 -1.23 13.07 -8.29
CA LEU A 62 -1.21 12.32 -7.04
C LEU A 62 0.04 11.44 -7.01
N LEU A 63 0.92 11.68 -6.05
CA LEU A 63 2.04 10.81 -5.74
C LEU A 63 1.81 10.13 -4.39
N GLU A 64 1.96 8.81 -4.35
CA GLU A 64 1.95 8.03 -3.10
C GLU A 64 3.36 7.55 -2.78
N ASN A 65 3.70 7.54 -1.48
CA ASN A 65 4.88 6.85 -1.00
C ASN A 65 4.69 6.37 0.45
N ILE A 66 5.59 5.50 0.90
CA ILE A 66 5.59 5.02 2.28
C ILE A 66 5.82 6.17 3.27
N ARG A 67 5.49 5.90 4.54
CA ARG A 67 5.94 6.78 5.63
C ARG A 67 7.47 6.79 5.68
N MET A 68 8.04 7.98 5.70
CA MET A 68 9.47 8.25 5.72
C MET A 68 9.85 9.19 6.86
N LYS A 69 11.14 9.47 7.02
CA LYS A 69 11.62 10.46 8.00
C LYS A 69 11.11 11.85 7.64
N PRO A 70 10.88 12.74 8.65
CA PRO A 70 10.38 14.11 8.40
C PRO A 70 11.24 14.90 7.41
N GLU A 71 12.58 14.74 7.47
CA GLU A 71 13.51 15.45 6.60
C GLU A 71 13.32 15.03 5.14
N GLN A 72 13.16 13.72 4.90
CA GLN A 72 12.93 13.17 3.56
C GLN A 72 11.54 13.59 3.02
N LYS A 73 10.52 13.61 3.88
CA LYS A 73 9.19 14.11 3.50
C LYS A 73 9.27 15.57 3.08
N LYS A 74 9.95 16.42 3.87
CA LYS A 74 10.11 17.83 3.56
C LYS A 74 10.87 18.07 2.25
N GLU A 75 11.81 17.20 1.91
CA GLU A 75 12.51 17.26 0.64
C GLU A 75 11.54 17.02 -0.54
N LEU A 76 10.66 16.01 -0.43
CA LEU A 76 9.63 15.76 -1.44
C LEU A 76 8.61 16.91 -1.50
N ASP A 77 8.21 17.47 -0.34
CA ASP A 77 7.32 18.63 -0.27
C ASP A 77 7.90 19.80 -1.10
N ASN A 78 9.21 20.06 -0.99
CA ASN A 78 9.89 21.11 -1.73
C ASN A 78 9.93 20.84 -3.24
N TYR A 79 10.22 19.60 -3.66
CA TYR A 79 10.27 19.25 -5.08
C TYR A 79 8.90 19.30 -5.76
N LEU A 80 7.84 18.93 -5.04
CA LEU A 80 6.48 18.88 -5.56
C LEU A 80 5.71 20.19 -5.38
N GLY A 81 6.24 21.12 -4.56
CA GLY A 81 5.62 22.41 -4.29
C GLY A 81 4.33 22.31 -3.45
N VAL A 82 4.07 21.16 -2.85
CA VAL A 82 2.88 20.89 -2.01
C VAL A 82 3.29 20.11 -0.77
N GLU A 83 2.58 20.32 0.34
CA GLU A 83 2.79 19.54 1.55
C GLU A 83 2.08 18.19 1.46
N GLY A 84 2.82 17.10 1.68
CA GLY A 84 2.25 15.74 1.68
C GLY A 84 1.38 15.47 2.90
N ILE A 85 0.24 14.83 2.68
CA ILE A 85 -0.70 14.40 3.71
C ILE A 85 -0.37 12.96 4.10
N THR A 86 -0.33 12.66 5.39
CA THR A 86 -0.12 11.30 5.89
C THR A 86 -1.47 10.68 6.26
N ILE A 87 -1.87 9.61 5.56
CA ILE A 87 -3.13 8.91 5.82
C ILE A 87 -2.85 7.46 6.18
N ASN A 88 -3.59 6.92 7.16
CA ASN A 88 -3.55 5.50 7.48
C ASN A 88 -4.82 4.81 6.96
N SER A 89 -4.64 3.77 6.16
CA SER A 89 -5.74 2.97 5.60
C SER A 89 -6.68 2.36 6.66
N LYS A 90 -6.26 2.30 7.93
CA LYS A 90 -7.11 1.83 9.04
C LYS A 90 -8.42 2.60 9.17
N LEU A 91 -8.49 3.80 8.62
CA LEU A 91 -9.70 4.63 8.62
C LEU A 91 -10.80 4.06 7.72
N VAL A 92 -10.42 3.41 6.62
CA VAL A 92 -11.34 2.85 5.61
C VAL A 92 -11.21 1.34 5.41
N SER A 93 -10.34 0.68 6.18
CA SER A 93 -10.03 -0.75 6.08
C SER A 93 -9.67 -1.33 7.44
N PHE A 94 -9.66 -2.63 7.55
CA PHE A 94 -9.07 -3.31 8.70
C PHE A 94 -7.53 -3.41 8.63
N GLN A 95 -6.88 -2.91 7.57
CA GLN A 95 -5.42 -2.88 7.42
C GLN A 95 -4.83 -1.58 7.98
N SER A 96 -3.83 -1.67 8.84
CA SER A 96 -3.02 -0.52 9.26
C SER A 96 -1.88 -0.29 8.27
N ARG A 97 -2.09 0.64 7.34
CA ARG A 97 -1.13 0.98 6.27
C ARG A 97 -0.99 2.51 6.19
N THR A 98 0.06 3.05 6.80
CA THR A 98 0.34 4.49 6.75
C THR A 98 1.13 4.83 5.49
N ARG A 99 0.64 5.84 4.75
CA ARG A 99 1.27 6.36 3.53
C ARG A 99 1.25 7.88 3.50
N ASN A 100 2.18 8.46 2.75
CA ASN A 100 2.19 9.87 2.43
C ASN A 100 1.64 10.05 1.01
N TYR A 101 0.84 11.09 0.83
CA TYR A 101 0.22 11.46 -0.44
C TYR A 101 0.50 12.91 -0.73
N TRP A 102 1.02 13.22 -1.91
CA TRP A 102 1.24 14.58 -2.41
C TRP A 102 0.32 14.82 -3.59
N THR A 103 -0.44 15.89 -3.54
CA THR A 103 -1.38 16.24 -4.60
C THR A 103 -1.64 17.74 -4.60
N ASN A 104 -1.94 18.30 -5.77
CA ASN A 104 -2.45 19.65 -5.94
C ASN A 104 -4.00 19.71 -5.98
N ILE A 105 -4.69 18.57 -5.77
CA ILE A 105 -6.14 18.56 -5.59
C ILE A 105 -6.46 19.36 -4.31
N PRO A 106 -7.37 20.38 -4.39
CA PRO A 106 -7.60 21.29 -3.28
C PRO A 106 -8.34 20.61 -2.12
N ASN A 107 -8.09 21.08 -0.88
CA ASN A 107 -8.84 20.75 0.32
C ASN A 107 -8.88 19.26 0.72
N VAL A 108 -7.94 18.44 0.25
CA VAL A 108 -7.87 17.03 0.63
C VAL A 108 -7.58 16.91 2.13
N THR A 109 -8.39 16.11 2.81
CA THR A 109 -8.25 15.80 4.25
C THR A 109 -8.20 14.29 4.46
N GLU A 110 -7.94 13.85 5.69
CA GLU A 110 -8.10 12.44 6.04
C GLU A 110 -9.58 12.01 5.95
N PRO A 111 -9.87 10.77 5.52
CA PRO A 111 -11.23 10.23 5.57
C PRO A 111 -11.69 10.00 7.01
N GLU A 112 -13.00 9.97 7.21
CA GLU A 112 -13.60 9.55 8.47
C GLU A 112 -13.24 8.10 8.81
N ASP A 113 -13.11 7.79 10.10
CA ASP A 113 -12.89 6.41 10.55
C ASP A 113 -14.21 5.63 10.46
N LEU A 114 -14.25 4.68 9.53
CA LEU A 114 -15.39 3.78 9.33
C LEU A 114 -15.42 2.63 10.37
N HIS A 115 -14.48 2.58 11.31
CA HIS A 115 -14.38 1.57 12.38
C HIS A 115 -14.42 0.12 11.89
N ILE A 116 -13.91 -0.14 10.68
CA ILE A 116 -13.89 -1.48 10.05
C ILE A 116 -12.98 -2.41 10.84
N ARG A 117 -13.51 -3.52 11.37
CA ARG A 117 -12.75 -4.49 12.16
C ARG A 117 -12.44 -5.74 11.34
N PHE A 118 -11.25 -6.28 11.51
CA PHE A 118 -10.85 -7.52 10.84
C PHE A 118 -11.78 -8.69 11.19
N GLN A 119 -12.25 -8.76 12.44
CA GLN A 119 -13.11 -9.86 12.90
C GLN A 119 -14.42 -9.97 12.13
N ASP A 120 -14.94 -8.86 11.60
CA ASP A 120 -16.20 -8.84 10.83
C ASP A 120 -15.99 -9.39 9.40
N TYR A 121 -14.76 -9.46 8.94
CA TYR A 121 -14.37 -9.87 7.57
C TYR A 121 -13.51 -11.14 7.54
N LYS A 122 -13.12 -11.64 8.71
CA LYS A 122 -12.27 -12.83 8.83
C LYS A 122 -12.89 -14.03 8.14
N ASP A 123 -12.13 -14.63 7.25
CA ASP A 123 -12.60 -15.75 6.45
C ASP A 123 -12.68 -17.04 7.26
N THR A 124 -13.78 -17.75 7.11
CA THR A 124 -14.04 -19.04 7.77
C THR A 124 -14.22 -20.19 6.76
N ASP A 125 -14.18 -19.90 5.47
CA ASP A 125 -14.28 -20.93 4.44
C ASP A 125 -13.04 -21.84 4.45
N PRO A 126 -13.21 -23.16 4.66
CA PRO A 126 -12.08 -24.06 4.82
C PRO A 126 -11.22 -24.18 3.58
N ILE A 127 -11.77 -24.08 2.37
CA ILE A 127 -11.01 -24.21 1.12
C ILE A 127 -10.04 -23.01 0.98
N ARG A 128 -10.53 -21.78 1.19
CA ARG A 128 -9.69 -20.58 1.14
C ARG A 128 -8.70 -20.52 2.30
N CYS A 129 -9.09 -20.97 3.47
CA CYS A 129 -8.21 -21.05 4.63
C CYS A 129 -7.07 -22.07 4.40
N ASP A 130 -7.36 -23.21 3.81
CA ASP A 130 -6.35 -24.24 3.48
C ASP A 130 -5.39 -23.75 2.38
N GLU A 131 -5.88 -23.05 1.36
CA GLU A 131 -5.01 -22.40 0.35
C GLU A 131 -4.01 -21.42 1.00
N ALA A 132 -4.43 -20.71 2.04
CA ALA A 132 -3.61 -19.73 2.74
C ALA A 132 -2.66 -20.34 3.79
N MET A 133 -2.64 -21.66 3.97
CA MET A 133 -1.73 -22.31 4.91
C MET A 133 -0.27 -22.31 4.38
N PRO A 134 0.70 -21.87 5.20
CA PRO A 134 2.10 -22.00 4.84
C PRO A 134 2.58 -23.47 4.90
N LYS A 135 3.59 -23.80 4.10
CA LYS A 135 4.34 -25.04 4.29
C LYS A 135 4.97 -25.06 5.68
N ARG A 136 4.78 -26.15 6.42
CA ARG A 136 5.33 -26.33 7.79
C ARG A 136 6.83 -26.62 7.76
N THR A 137 7.62 -25.59 7.53
CA THR A 137 9.08 -25.67 7.68
C THR A 137 9.50 -25.29 9.10
N SER A 138 10.65 -25.74 9.55
CA SER A 138 11.17 -25.41 10.89
C SER A 138 11.24 -23.90 11.13
N SER A 139 11.60 -23.12 10.11
CA SER A 139 11.66 -21.66 10.22
C SER A 139 10.26 -21.01 10.40
N ARG A 140 9.23 -21.53 9.71
CA ARG A 140 7.86 -21.01 9.85
C ARG A 140 7.20 -21.44 11.16
N ILE A 141 7.49 -22.66 11.61
CA ILE A 141 7.04 -23.13 12.94
C ILE A 141 7.64 -22.22 14.00
N ARG A 142 8.95 -21.96 13.96
CA ARG A 142 9.63 -21.07 14.91
C ARG A 142 9.07 -19.64 14.83
N MET A 143 8.90 -19.09 13.63
CA MET A 143 8.34 -17.76 13.42
C MET A 143 6.94 -17.61 14.07
N TRP A 144 6.09 -18.61 13.94
CA TRP A 144 4.77 -18.64 14.56
C TRP A 144 4.85 -18.77 16.08
N SER A 145 5.62 -19.72 16.60
CA SER A 145 5.73 -19.97 18.03
C SER A 145 6.40 -18.82 18.79
N GLU A 146 7.44 -18.22 18.23
CA GLU A 146 8.17 -17.10 18.84
C GLU A 146 7.44 -15.77 18.65
N GLY A 147 6.72 -15.61 17.53
CA GLY A 147 5.99 -14.41 17.18
C GLY A 147 4.63 -14.29 17.85
N ASN A 148 4.15 -15.36 18.43
CA ASN A 148 2.77 -15.52 18.91
C ASN A 148 2.35 -14.41 19.92
N GLY A 149 2.23 -13.19 19.41
CA GLY A 149 1.82 -11.99 20.13
C GLY A 149 2.93 -10.96 20.43
N ASN A 150 4.18 -11.24 20.17
CA ASN A 150 5.28 -10.35 20.56
C ASN A 150 5.73 -9.36 19.48
N GLY A 151 5.35 -9.54 18.20
CA GLY A 151 5.65 -8.61 17.11
C GLY A 151 7.12 -8.27 16.90
N ASN A 152 8.05 -9.06 17.43
CA ASN A 152 9.49 -8.84 17.32
C ASN A 152 9.97 -9.10 15.87
N LEU A 153 11.04 -8.42 15.48
CA LEU A 153 11.71 -8.62 14.20
C LEU A 153 12.03 -10.10 13.97
N GLY A 154 11.61 -10.63 12.81
CA GLY A 154 11.78 -12.04 12.45
C GLY A 154 10.66 -12.96 12.96
N THR A 155 9.71 -12.44 13.71
CA THR A 155 8.51 -13.11 14.17
C THR A 155 7.25 -12.48 13.56
N CYS A 156 6.10 -13.14 13.63
CA CYS A 156 4.85 -12.57 13.14
C CYS A 156 3.83 -12.36 14.26
N ALA A 157 3.02 -11.32 14.14
CA ALA A 157 1.93 -11.08 15.07
C ALA A 157 0.85 -12.17 14.93
N ASN A 158 0.31 -12.63 16.08
CA ASN A 158 -0.91 -13.41 16.10
C ASN A 158 -2.12 -12.47 16.01
N ILE A 159 -2.79 -12.49 14.86
CA ILE A 159 -3.95 -11.65 14.59
C ILE A 159 -5.29 -12.41 14.70
N THR A 160 -5.30 -13.57 15.31
CA THR A 160 -6.51 -14.41 15.44
C THR A 160 -7.70 -13.65 16.00
N ASN A 161 -7.46 -12.80 17.00
CA ASN A 161 -8.47 -11.97 17.66
C ASN A 161 -8.21 -10.45 17.51
N ALA A 162 -7.35 -10.06 16.58
CA ALA A 162 -7.03 -8.65 16.38
C ALA A 162 -8.17 -7.90 15.67
N GLU A 163 -8.37 -6.65 16.04
CA GLU A 163 -9.32 -5.74 15.39
C GLU A 163 -8.79 -5.23 14.05
N LYS A 164 -7.48 -5.06 13.94
CA LYS A 164 -6.80 -4.60 12.73
C LYS A 164 -5.63 -5.55 12.42
N VAL A 165 -5.26 -5.62 11.15
CA VAL A 165 -4.07 -6.35 10.70
C VAL A 165 -2.94 -5.36 10.35
N GLY A 166 -1.70 -5.85 10.32
CA GLY A 166 -0.57 -5.05 9.89
C GLY A 166 -0.59 -4.77 8.38
N CYS A 167 0.35 -3.93 7.94
CA CYS A 167 0.48 -3.55 6.53
C CYS A 167 0.78 -4.77 5.65
N LEU A 168 0.00 -4.96 4.59
CA LEU A 168 0.32 -5.94 3.55
C LEU A 168 1.66 -5.56 2.88
N THR A 169 2.50 -6.55 2.69
CA THR A 169 3.76 -6.43 1.97
C THR A 169 3.89 -7.57 0.98
N ARG A 170 4.76 -7.44 -0.01
CA ARG A 170 5.11 -8.57 -0.86
C ARG A 170 5.71 -9.71 -0.03
N LYS A 171 5.68 -10.91 -0.59
CA LYS A 171 6.32 -12.10 0.01
C LYS A 171 5.83 -12.38 1.44
N GLN A 172 4.52 -12.32 1.63
CA GLN A 172 3.86 -12.68 2.90
C GLN A 172 4.30 -14.05 3.42
N ASP A 173 4.73 -14.94 2.52
CA ASP A 173 5.21 -16.27 2.84
C ASP A 173 6.54 -16.30 3.62
N ARG A 174 7.29 -15.20 3.65
CA ARG A 174 8.59 -15.11 4.34
C ARG A 174 8.55 -14.34 5.65
N CYS A 175 7.87 -13.21 5.63
CA CYS A 175 7.67 -12.35 6.79
C CYS A 175 6.31 -11.68 6.69
N PRO A 176 5.24 -12.34 7.18
CA PRO A 176 3.88 -11.80 7.07
C PRO A 176 3.71 -10.60 8.02
N ASN A 177 4.06 -9.43 7.53
CA ASN A 177 3.93 -8.19 8.28
C ASN A 177 2.47 -7.89 8.67
N SER A 178 1.51 -8.44 7.92
CA SER A 178 0.09 -8.40 8.25
C SER A 178 -0.28 -9.25 9.47
N GLY A 179 0.56 -10.23 9.83
CA GLY A 179 0.33 -11.21 10.87
C GLY A 179 -0.16 -12.56 10.33
N MET A 180 -0.32 -13.52 11.23
CA MET A 180 -0.87 -14.85 10.96
C MET A 180 -2.03 -15.14 11.91
N ILE A 181 -2.90 -16.08 11.50
CA ILE A 181 -4.12 -16.47 12.21
C ILE A 181 -3.96 -17.92 12.65
N ALA A 182 -4.27 -18.24 13.92
CA ALA A 182 -4.34 -19.62 14.37
C ALA A 182 -5.37 -20.40 13.54
N TYR A 183 -4.94 -21.52 12.96
CA TYR A 183 -5.80 -22.34 12.13
C TYR A 183 -5.39 -23.80 12.19
N LYS A 184 -6.37 -24.68 12.47
CA LYS A 184 -6.15 -26.10 12.75
C LYS A 184 -5.08 -26.28 13.85
N ASP A 185 -4.11 -27.11 13.62
CA ASP A 185 -2.97 -27.37 14.53
C ASP A 185 -1.77 -26.46 14.28
N PHE A 186 -1.94 -25.37 13.49
CA PHE A 186 -0.86 -24.45 13.17
C PHE A 186 -1.37 -23.02 12.96
N ALA A 187 -1.15 -22.45 11.77
CA ALA A 187 -1.56 -21.10 11.41
C ALA A 187 -1.76 -20.97 9.90
N ARG A 188 -2.48 -19.91 9.50
CA ARG A 188 -2.62 -19.49 8.12
C ARG A 188 -2.26 -18.02 7.93
N TYR A 189 -1.94 -17.64 6.72
CA TYR A 189 -1.89 -16.26 6.27
C TYR A 189 -3.31 -15.71 6.04
N LEU A 190 -3.41 -14.46 5.61
CA LEU A 190 -4.66 -13.92 5.09
C LEU A 190 -5.08 -14.69 3.84
N THR A 191 -6.37 -15.00 3.71
CA THR A 191 -6.91 -15.58 2.48
C THR A 191 -6.89 -14.57 1.34
N ARG A 192 -7.05 -15.02 0.10
CA ARG A 192 -7.17 -14.15 -1.08
C ARG A 192 -8.25 -13.09 -0.89
N ARG A 193 -9.43 -13.51 -0.41
CA ARG A 193 -10.54 -12.62 -0.08
C ARG A 193 -10.16 -11.57 0.98
N GLU A 194 -9.46 -11.96 2.04
CA GLU A 194 -9.00 -11.02 3.08
C GLU A 194 -7.94 -10.04 2.54
N LEU A 195 -7.06 -10.48 1.63
CA LEU A 195 -6.08 -9.61 0.97
C LEU A 195 -6.76 -8.54 0.10
N GLU A 196 -7.78 -8.93 -0.68
CA GLU A 196 -8.58 -8.02 -1.50
C GLU A 196 -9.30 -6.99 -0.63
N LEU A 197 -10.01 -7.45 0.40
CA LEU A 197 -10.75 -6.57 1.32
C LEU A 197 -9.85 -5.64 2.12
N ALA A 198 -8.62 -6.07 2.49
CA ALA A 198 -7.65 -5.21 3.14
C ALA A 198 -7.21 -4.03 2.27
N GLN A 199 -7.21 -4.20 0.94
CA GLN A 199 -6.95 -3.13 -0.04
C GLN A 199 -8.25 -2.48 -0.57
N THR A 200 -9.39 -2.80 0.03
CA THR A 200 -10.72 -2.33 -0.38
C THR A 200 -11.02 -2.60 -1.87
N LEU A 201 -10.49 -3.71 -2.37
CA LEU A 201 -10.80 -4.24 -3.70
C LEU A 201 -12.12 -5.03 -3.68
N PRO A 202 -12.84 -5.11 -4.80
CA PRO A 202 -13.96 -6.02 -4.93
C PRO A 202 -13.53 -7.47 -4.68
N ILE A 203 -14.41 -8.26 -4.05
CA ILE A 203 -14.16 -9.70 -3.87
C ILE A 203 -14.07 -10.36 -5.25
N GLY A 204 -13.05 -11.21 -5.44
CA GLY A 204 -12.80 -11.90 -6.71
C GLY A 204 -11.96 -11.09 -7.71
N TYR A 205 -11.54 -9.89 -7.36
CA TYR A 205 -10.71 -9.05 -8.24
C TYR A 205 -9.43 -9.77 -8.68
N CYS A 206 -8.84 -10.58 -7.81
CA CYS A 206 -7.62 -11.33 -8.03
C CYS A 206 -7.84 -12.80 -8.41
N ASP A 207 -9.05 -13.25 -8.74
CA ASP A 207 -9.35 -14.68 -9.00
C ASP A 207 -8.54 -15.29 -10.14
N HIS A 208 -8.13 -14.48 -11.11
CA HIS A 208 -7.27 -14.88 -12.24
C HIS A 208 -5.79 -15.05 -11.86
N LEU A 209 -5.40 -14.70 -10.62
CA LEU A 209 -4.02 -14.79 -10.13
C LEU A 209 -3.84 -16.01 -9.23
N SER A 210 -2.62 -16.52 -9.13
CA SER A 210 -2.26 -17.48 -8.08
C SER A 210 -2.26 -16.79 -6.70
N TYR A 211 -2.41 -17.56 -5.63
CA TYR A 211 -2.37 -17.03 -4.25
C TYR A 211 -1.12 -16.14 -3.98
N TYR A 212 0.06 -16.64 -4.34
CA TYR A 212 1.29 -15.87 -4.14
C TYR A 212 1.35 -14.60 -4.98
N ARG A 213 0.80 -14.65 -6.19
CA ARG A 213 0.74 -13.46 -7.04
C ARG A 213 -0.26 -12.43 -6.48
N THR A 214 -1.37 -12.90 -5.90
CA THR A 214 -2.30 -12.03 -5.15
C THR A 214 -1.60 -11.35 -3.98
N CYS A 215 -0.80 -12.08 -3.20
CA CYS A 215 0.01 -11.49 -2.12
C CYS A 215 0.97 -10.41 -2.64
N ASP A 216 1.61 -10.64 -3.79
CA ASP A 216 2.53 -9.66 -4.37
C ASP A 216 1.80 -8.38 -4.80
N VAL A 217 0.74 -8.49 -5.59
CA VAL A 217 0.04 -7.32 -6.13
C VAL A 217 -0.71 -6.53 -5.04
N THR A 218 -1.30 -7.21 -4.06
CA THR A 218 -1.94 -6.52 -2.92
C THR A 218 -0.92 -5.89 -1.98
N GLY A 219 0.27 -6.49 -1.84
CA GLY A 219 1.36 -5.92 -1.05
C GLY A 219 1.95 -4.63 -1.67
N ASP A 220 2.05 -4.59 -3.00
CA ASP A 220 2.52 -3.42 -3.76
C ASP A 220 1.40 -2.39 -3.99
N GLY A 221 0.14 -2.84 -4.03
CA GLY A 221 -1.01 -2.01 -4.37
C GLY A 221 -1.37 -0.96 -3.33
N TRP A 222 -2.28 -0.09 -3.72
CA TRP A 222 -2.86 0.95 -2.87
C TRP A 222 -4.18 0.48 -2.24
N THR A 223 -4.54 1.07 -1.10
CA THR A 223 -5.90 0.95 -0.57
C THR A 223 -6.81 1.83 -1.42
N VAL A 224 -7.70 1.19 -2.20
CA VAL A 224 -8.48 1.84 -3.26
C VAL A 224 -9.36 2.96 -2.71
N ASP A 225 -10.00 2.75 -1.55
CA ASP A 225 -10.90 3.76 -0.98
C ASP A 225 -10.15 5.01 -0.48
N ILE A 226 -8.85 4.93 -0.15
CA ILE A 226 -8.04 6.13 0.09
C ILE A 226 -7.85 6.92 -1.21
N ILE A 227 -7.55 6.25 -2.31
CA ILE A 227 -7.38 6.91 -3.61
C ILE A 227 -8.71 7.52 -4.06
N LYS A 228 -9.82 6.78 -3.95
CA LYS A 228 -11.17 7.30 -4.25
C LYS A 228 -11.50 8.53 -3.40
N HIS A 229 -11.17 8.49 -2.10
CA HIS A 229 -11.37 9.62 -1.20
C HIS A 229 -10.59 10.85 -1.67
N ILE A 230 -9.30 10.72 -1.96
CA ILE A 230 -8.48 11.84 -2.44
C ILE A 230 -9.05 12.40 -3.76
N LEU A 231 -9.37 11.53 -4.72
CA LEU A 231 -9.91 11.95 -6.01
C LEU A 231 -11.30 12.57 -5.91
N SER A 232 -12.08 12.28 -4.86
CA SER A 232 -13.40 12.87 -4.67
C SER A 232 -13.39 14.38 -4.38
N PHE A 233 -12.21 14.95 -4.08
CA PHE A 233 -12.02 16.39 -3.89
C PHE A 233 -11.75 17.14 -5.20
N ILE A 234 -11.63 16.44 -6.34
CA ILE A 234 -11.56 17.10 -7.65
C ILE A 234 -12.86 17.87 -7.87
N PRO A 235 -12.79 19.18 -8.18
CA PRO A 235 -13.98 20.00 -8.44
C PRO A 235 -14.86 19.39 -9.54
N LYS A 236 -16.18 19.43 -9.36
CA LYS A 236 -17.12 18.79 -10.30
C LYS A 236 -17.05 19.38 -11.70
N GLU A 237 -16.80 20.67 -11.81
CA GLU A 237 -16.59 21.40 -13.08
C GLU A 237 -15.41 20.83 -13.90
N ASP A 238 -14.49 20.15 -13.25
CA ASP A 238 -13.31 19.54 -13.89
C ASP A 238 -13.54 18.08 -14.30
N LEU A 239 -14.63 17.47 -13.82
CA LEU A 239 -15.03 16.10 -14.17
C LEU A 239 -15.99 16.04 -15.36
N GLU A 240 -16.58 17.19 -15.73
CA GLU A 240 -17.48 17.27 -16.87
C GLU A 240 -16.66 17.31 -18.16
N CYS A 241 -16.79 16.26 -18.99
CA CYS A 241 -16.26 16.28 -20.34
C CYS A 241 -16.86 17.47 -21.10
N GLN A 242 -16.06 18.48 -21.38
CA GLN A 242 -16.48 19.47 -22.38
C GLN A 242 -16.65 18.73 -23.71
N PRO A 243 -17.83 18.77 -24.33
CA PRO A 243 -18.02 18.17 -25.65
C PRO A 243 -17.02 18.82 -26.62
N LYS A 244 -16.20 17.99 -27.26
CA LYS A 244 -15.28 18.42 -28.32
C LYS A 244 -16.04 18.90 -29.53
#